data_58677db1426ac9daf547bb8917294462
#
_entry.id   58677db1426ac9daf547bb8917294462
#
_cell.length_a   1.000
_cell.length_b   1.000
_cell.length_c   1.000
_cell.angle_alpha   90.00
_cell.angle_beta   90.00
_cell.angle_gamma   90.00
#
_symmetry.space_group_name_H-M   'P 1'
#
loop_
_entity.id
_entity.type
_entity.pdbx_description
1 polymer ?
#
loop_
_entity_poly.entity_id
_entity_poly.type
_entity_poly.pdbx_seq_one_letter_code
_entity_poly.pdbx_strand_id
1 'polypeptide(L)'
;MQGRTGDFCWRVILMLLVVMTGLAACARFGDTGARPDALTLKPIEFIDLPGWRKGHQAGALVALRRSCAKSVKASRPSQWPNDVLPADTTKLCAAAQALGPLDDTDAKNDQARAFFQTWFQAYRAANHDKTDGLFTGYFEAELKGSRTPHPDYPTALYGMPTDHVRVDLADFSDRPDPALKFRRIIGRVDKGKLKPYFDRAAIDAGALAGQELFWVSDPIDAFILHVQGSGRIVLPDGLVARVGFAGHNGHAYRSIGRTLIVRGDLKPGQASWPDIRAWIDDNPDKARALLAVNRRYIFFRERPKGKGGADEGPYGAQGVPLTPERSLAVDRRFIPLGAPIWLDTTWPATDKPLRRLMIAQDSGSAIRGPVRGDFFWGYGAKALAQAGRMKSRGVYYILIPRAQPRATGETS
;
A
#
# COMPACT_ATOMS: atom_id res chain seq x y z
N MET A 1 -37.96 2.62 -75.79
CA MET A 1 -37.49 3.37 -74.63
C MET A 1 -37.93 2.62 -73.35
N GLN A 2 -37.27 1.58 -72.97
CA GLN A 2 -37.53 0.82 -71.71
C GLN A 2 -36.18 0.26 -71.25
N GLY A 3 -35.85 0.51 -70.00
CA GLY A 3 -34.77 -0.20 -69.32
C GLY A 3 -33.64 0.66 -68.79
N ARG A 4 -33.82 1.35 -67.63
CA ARG A 4 -32.71 1.87 -66.82
C ARG A 4 -33.06 2.13 -65.35
N THR A 5 -34.12 1.61 -64.81
CA THR A 5 -34.53 1.84 -63.40
C THR A 5 -34.27 0.64 -62.44
N GLY A 6 -33.88 -0.54 -62.96
CA GLY A 6 -33.63 -1.74 -62.14
C GLY A 6 -32.26 -1.80 -61.44
N ASP A 7 -31.22 -1.24 -62.10
CA ASP A 7 -29.84 -1.38 -61.59
C ASP A 7 -29.47 -0.41 -60.45
N PHE A 8 -30.20 0.68 -60.30
CA PHE A 8 -29.96 1.64 -59.24
C PHE A 8 -30.46 1.17 -57.88
N CYS A 9 -31.60 0.50 -57.86
CA CYS A 9 -32.20 -0.02 -56.63
C CYS A 9 -31.38 -1.15 -56.01
N TRP A 10 -30.83 -2.05 -56.83
CA TRP A 10 -30.00 -3.17 -56.34
C TRP A 10 -28.63 -2.73 -55.80
N ARG A 11 -28.01 -1.72 -56.38
CA ARG A 11 -26.74 -1.14 -55.90
C ARG A 11 -26.90 -0.42 -54.57
N VAL A 12 -28.04 0.21 -54.30
CA VAL A 12 -28.34 0.88 -53.04
C VAL A 12 -28.64 -0.14 -51.95
N ILE A 13 -29.34 -1.24 -52.27
CA ILE A 13 -29.62 -2.33 -51.32
C ILE A 13 -28.34 -3.10 -50.95
N LEU A 14 -27.43 -3.35 -51.91
CA LEU A 14 -26.14 -3.94 -51.64
C LEU A 14 -25.22 -3.06 -50.78
N MET A 15 -25.23 -1.75 -50.99
CA MET A 15 -24.48 -0.78 -50.16
C MET A 15 -25.03 -0.69 -48.75
N LEU A 16 -26.35 -0.72 -48.56
CA LEU A 16 -26.98 -0.74 -47.24
C LEU A 16 -26.74 -2.05 -46.46
N LEU A 17 -26.68 -3.20 -47.14
CA LEU A 17 -26.34 -4.47 -46.51
C LEU A 17 -24.86 -4.55 -46.08
N VAL A 18 -23.94 -3.99 -46.85
CA VAL A 18 -22.51 -3.91 -46.49
C VAL A 18 -22.27 -2.96 -45.32
N VAL A 19 -23.02 -1.84 -45.25
CA VAL A 19 -22.93 -0.91 -44.11
C VAL A 19 -23.53 -1.52 -42.81
N MET A 20 -24.61 -2.28 -42.92
CA MET A 20 -25.21 -2.97 -41.76
C MET A 20 -24.33 -4.13 -41.24
N THR A 21 -23.62 -4.86 -42.09
CA THR A 21 -22.64 -5.88 -41.64
C THR A 21 -21.37 -5.28 -41.09
N GLY A 22 -20.94 -4.09 -41.54
CA GLY A 22 -19.84 -3.34 -40.96
C GLY A 22 -20.13 -2.78 -39.56
N LEU A 23 -21.35 -2.33 -39.28
CA LEU A 23 -21.76 -1.86 -37.96
C LEU A 23 -21.95 -2.99 -36.95
N ALA A 24 -22.33 -4.20 -37.39
CA ALA A 24 -22.42 -5.38 -36.53
C ALA A 24 -21.02 -5.95 -36.16
N ALA A 25 -19.97 -5.69 -36.95
CA ALA A 25 -18.60 -6.10 -36.64
C ALA A 25 -17.89 -5.15 -35.65
N CYS A 26 -18.28 -3.88 -35.58
CA CYS A 26 -17.77 -2.94 -34.57
C CYS A 26 -18.38 -3.12 -33.18
N ALA A 27 -19.49 -3.83 -33.04
CA ALA A 27 -20.12 -4.11 -31.74
C ALA A 27 -19.53 -5.34 -31.02
N ARG A 28 -18.48 -5.98 -31.57
CA ARG A 28 -17.76 -7.11 -30.99
C ARG A 28 -16.31 -6.83 -30.62
N PHE A 29 -15.93 -5.58 -30.43
CA PHE A 29 -14.83 -5.29 -29.52
C PHE A 29 -15.39 -5.52 -28.12
N GLY A 30 -15.50 -6.79 -27.79
CA GLY A 30 -15.85 -7.24 -26.46
C GLY A 30 -14.88 -6.58 -25.50
N ASP A 31 -15.46 -5.88 -24.57
CA ASP A 31 -14.90 -5.62 -23.27
C ASP A 31 -14.22 -6.95 -22.82
N THR A 32 -12.88 -7.02 -22.99
CA THR A 32 -12.07 -8.01 -22.32
C THR A 32 -12.02 -7.59 -20.86
N GLY A 33 -13.19 -7.44 -20.25
CA GLY A 33 -13.39 -7.15 -18.87
C GLY A 33 -12.60 -8.14 -18.07
N ALA A 34 -11.41 -7.74 -17.62
CA ALA A 34 -10.64 -8.57 -16.69
C ALA A 34 -11.60 -8.93 -15.56
N ARG A 35 -11.78 -10.22 -15.32
CA ARG A 35 -12.66 -10.72 -14.25
C ARG A 35 -12.29 -9.98 -12.96
N PRO A 36 -13.25 -9.38 -12.24
CA PRO A 36 -12.96 -8.65 -11.01
C PRO A 36 -12.18 -9.52 -10.02
N ASP A 37 -11.21 -8.93 -9.34
CA ASP A 37 -10.44 -9.65 -8.32
C ASP A 37 -11.36 -10.30 -7.29
N ALA A 38 -11.06 -11.53 -6.90
CA ALA A 38 -11.79 -12.28 -5.86
C ALA A 38 -10.83 -13.10 -5.02
N LEU A 39 -10.91 -12.96 -3.70
CA LEU A 39 -10.13 -13.76 -2.75
C LEU A 39 -10.75 -15.15 -2.63
N THR A 40 -9.95 -16.19 -2.87
CA THR A 40 -10.26 -17.58 -2.54
C THR A 40 -9.28 -18.08 -1.48
N LEU A 41 -9.79 -18.91 -0.56
CA LEU A 41 -9.07 -19.45 0.57
C LEU A 41 -9.19 -20.96 0.59
N LYS A 42 -8.07 -21.69 0.54
CA LYS A 42 -8.02 -23.14 0.69
C LYS A 42 -7.33 -23.50 2.00
N PRO A 43 -7.96 -24.27 2.91
CA PRO A 43 -7.33 -24.69 4.14
C PRO A 43 -6.06 -25.49 3.86
N ILE A 44 -5.06 -25.34 4.70
CA ILE A 44 -3.78 -26.05 4.64
C ILE A 44 -3.29 -26.29 6.05
N GLU A 45 -2.61 -27.41 6.28
CA GLU A 45 -2.01 -27.69 7.58
C GLU A 45 -0.68 -26.95 7.75
N PHE A 46 -0.31 -26.64 9.01
CA PHE A 46 0.93 -25.91 9.29
C PHE A 46 2.18 -26.67 8.86
N ILE A 47 2.14 -28.00 8.87
CA ILE A 47 3.25 -28.85 8.44
C ILE A 47 3.60 -28.62 6.94
N ASP A 48 2.58 -28.27 6.15
CA ASP A 48 2.71 -28.06 4.71
C ASP A 48 3.11 -26.63 4.35
N LEU A 49 3.19 -25.72 5.32
CA LEU A 49 3.67 -24.37 5.10
C LEU A 49 5.19 -24.37 4.85
N PRO A 50 5.66 -23.91 3.68
CA PRO A 50 7.09 -23.93 3.36
C PRO A 50 7.92 -23.21 4.42
N GLY A 51 8.82 -23.92 5.08
CA GLY A 51 9.76 -23.37 6.06
C GLY A 51 9.15 -22.95 7.41
N TRP A 52 7.90 -23.25 7.70
CA TRP A 52 7.21 -22.86 8.93
C TRP A 52 8.00 -23.23 10.21
N ARG A 53 8.56 -24.45 10.27
CA ARG A 53 9.32 -24.96 11.42
C ARG A 53 10.61 -24.19 11.68
N LYS A 54 11.19 -23.56 10.64
CA LYS A 54 12.44 -22.77 10.71
C LYS A 54 12.17 -21.27 10.82
N GLY A 55 10.92 -20.85 10.95
CA GLY A 55 10.53 -19.45 11.03
C GLY A 55 10.79 -18.86 12.42
N HIS A 56 11.08 -17.58 12.47
CA HIS A 56 11.23 -16.79 13.70
C HIS A 56 9.89 -16.12 14.04
N GLN A 57 8.96 -16.85 14.67
CA GLN A 57 7.59 -16.38 14.90
C GLN A 57 7.45 -15.42 16.07
N ALA A 58 8.41 -15.36 16.99
CA ALA A 58 8.35 -14.50 18.18
C ALA A 58 8.14 -13.01 17.81
N GLY A 59 8.89 -12.52 16.82
CA GLY A 59 8.73 -11.13 16.35
C GLY A 59 7.34 -10.84 15.77
N ALA A 60 6.69 -11.82 15.13
CA ALA A 60 5.31 -11.67 14.65
C ALA A 60 4.30 -11.63 15.79
N LEU A 61 4.55 -12.37 16.89
CA LEU A 61 3.71 -12.32 18.09
C LEU A 61 3.79 -10.94 18.77
N VAL A 62 4.98 -10.30 18.78
CA VAL A 62 5.12 -8.90 19.22
C VAL A 62 4.24 -7.96 18.35
N ALA A 63 4.28 -8.10 17.05
CA ALA A 63 3.44 -7.31 16.14
C ALA A 63 1.93 -7.60 16.37
N LEU A 64 1.54 -8.85 16.57
CA LEU A 64 0.16 -9.24 16.88
C LEU A 64 -0.33 -8.60 18.18
N ARG A 65 0.48 -8.58 19.26
CA ARG A 65 0.15 -7.90 20.51
C ARG A 65 -0.13 -6.42 20.33
N ARG A 66 0.61 -5.73 19.45
CA ARG A 66 0.33 -4.34 19.08
C ARG A 66 -1.05 -4.20 18.43
N SER A 67 -1.42 -5.15 17.56
CA SER A 67 -2.75 -5.19 16.94
C SER A 67 -3.85 -5.44 17.98
N CYS A 68 -3.62 -6.34 18.94
CA CYS A 68 -4.53 -6.64 20.04
C CYS A 68 -4.78 -5.45 20.98
N ALA A 69 -3.79 -4.56 21.17
CA ALA A 69 -3.93 -3.36 21.99
C ALA A 69 -4.94 -2.33 21.40
N LYS A 70 -5.26 -2.45 20.14
CA LYS A 70 -6.37 -1.74 19.51
C LYS A 70 -7.56 -2.69 19.43
N SER A 71 -8.61 -2.41 20.19
CA SER A 71 -9.91 -3.07 20.03
C SER A 71 -10.40 -2.81 18.60
N VAL A 72 -9.98 -3.68 17.68
CA VAL A 72 -10.49 -3.66 16.33
C VAL A 72 -11.84 -4.34 16.40
N LYS A 73 -12.94 -3.58 16.34
CA LYS A 73 -14.15 -4.11 15.73
C LYS A 73 -13.69 -4.47 14.31
N ALA A 74 -13.31 -5.73 14.12
CA ALA A 74 -12.81 -6.23 12.85
C ALA A 74 -13.93 -6.03 11.83
N SER A 75 -13.86 -4.92 11.10
CA SER A 75 -14.77 -4.71 9.99
C SER A 75 -14.39 -5.75 8.96
N ARG A 76 -15.31 -6.67 8.70
CA ARG A 76 -15.16 -7.67 7.64
C ARG A 76 -14.81 -6.94 6.34
N PRO A 77 -13.74 -7.32 5.63
CA PRO A 77 -13.43 -6.75 4.33
C PRO A 77 -14.58 -6.96 3.35
N SER A 78 -14.81 -6.00 2.46
CA SER A 78 -15.95 -6.04 1.52
C SER A 78 -15.92 -7.23 0.55
N GLN A 79 -14.74 -7.82 0.32
CA GLN A 79 -14.50 -8.96 -0.56
C GLN A 79 -14.01 -10.20 0.22
N TRP A 80 -14.30 -10.27 1.52
CA TRP A 80 -13.97 -11.45 2.35
C TRP A 80 -14.93 -12.59 2.04
N PRO A 81 -14.44 -13.85 1.89
CA PRO A 81 -15.30 -15.00 1.61
C PRO A 81 -16.40 -15.18 2.66
N ASN A 82 -17.63 -15.47 2.21
CA ASN A 82 -18.81 -15.53 3.07
C ASN A 82 -18.83 -16.72 4.01
N ASP A 83 -18.17 -17.80 3.63
CA ASP A 83 -18.02 -19.05 4.37
C ASP A 83 -16.99 -18.98 5.50
N VAL A 84 -16.20 -17.91 5.55
CA VAL A 84 -15.21 -17.71 6.60
C VAL A 84 -15.70 -16.65 7.60
N LEU A 85 -16.15 -17.11 8.75
CA LEU A 85 -16.69 -16.25 9.81
C LEU A 85 -15.56 -15.53 10.59
N PRO A 86 -15.75 -14.26 10.95
CA PRO A 86 -14.85 -13.59 11.89
C PRO A 86 -14.95 -14.25 13.27
N ALA A 87 -13.83 -14.65 13.86
CA ALA A 87 -13.80 -15.15 15.23
C ALA A 87 -13.66 -14.01 16.23
N ASP A 88 -14.19 -14.19 17.43
CA ASP A 88 -13.89 -13.34 18.58
C ASP A 88 -12.40 -13.49 18.95
N THR A 89 -11.65 -12.43 18.85
CA THR A 89 -10.22 -12.41 19.12
C THR A 89 -9.87 -12.08 20.58
N THR A 90 -10.85 -11.88 21.45
CA THR A 90 -10.62 -11.47 22.87
C THR A 90 -9.76 -12.47 23.61
N LYS A 91 -10.13 -13.77 23.59
CA LYS A 91 -9.37 -14.83 24.26
C LYS A 91 -7.99 -15.04 23.65
N LEU A 92 -7.91 -14.98 22.31
CA LEU A 92 -6.65 -15.05 21.57
C LEU A 92 -5.69 -13.92 21.97
N CYS A 93 -6.20 -12.70 22.06
CA CYS A 93 -5.41 -11.54 22.44
C CYS A 93 -4.95 -11.61 23.90
N ALA A 94 -5.82 -12.09 24.82
CA ALA A 94 -5.45 -12.33 26.21
C ALA A 94 -4.34 -13.40 26.32
N ALA A 95 -4.47 -14.52 25.60
CA ALA A 95 -3.45 -15.56 25.53
C ALA A 95 -2.12 -15.04 24.94
N ALA A 96 -2.18 -14.24 23.88
CA ALA A 96 -0.99 -13.62 23.30
C ALA A 96 -0.26 -12.72 24.30
N GLN A 97 -0.98 -11.93 25.11
CA GLN A 97 -0.38 -11.08 26.14
C GLN A 97 0.23 -11.89 27.30
N ALA A 98 -0.39 -13.02 27.66
CA ALA A 98 0.04 -13.85 28.78
C ALA A 98 1.39 -14.58 28.57
N LEU A 99 1.89 -14.69 27.31
CA LEU A 99 3.14 -15.40 27.00
C LEU A 99 4.43 -14.72 27.52
N GLY A 100 4.33 -13.59 28.22
CA GLY A 100 5.49 -12.88 28.78
C GLY A 100 6.39 -12.22 27.72
N PRO A 101 7.61 -11.80 28.10
CA PRO A 101 8.57 -11.20 27.16
C PRO A 101 8.97 -12.16 26.05
N LEU A 102 9.19 -11.62 24.85
CA LEU A 102 9.58 -12.37 23.66
C LEU A 102 10.89 -11.78 23.12
N ASP A 103 11.87 -12.62 22.99
CA ASP A 103 13.13 -12.39 22.29
C ASP A 103 13.21 -13.35 21.06
N ASP A 104 14.28 -13.28 20.31
CA ASP A 104 14.47 -14.13 19.12
C ASP A 104 15.24 -15.42 19.42
N THR A 105 15.09 -15.96 20.63
CA THR A 105 15.63 -17.27 20.98
C THR A 105 14.79 -18.41 20.40
N ASP A 106 15.39 -19.58 20.19
CA ASP A 106 14.70 -20.76 19.66
C ASP A 106 13.51 -21.14 20.52
N ALA A 107 13.67 -21.15 21.86
CA ALA A 107 12.59 -21.45 22.79
C ALA A 107 11.39 -20.49 22.68
N LYS A 108 11.65 -19.18 22.46
CA LYS A 108 10.59 -18.20 22.28
C LYS A 108 9.95 -18.31 20.89
N ASN A 109 10.71 -18.66 19.88
CA ASN A 109 10.17 -18.96 18.56
C ASN A 109 9.29 -20.19 18.55
N ASP A 110 9.66 -21.26 19.29
CA ASP A 110 8.84 -22.46 19.47
C ASP A 110 7.55 -22.14 20.23
N GLN A 111 7.62 -21.36 21.29
CA GLN A 111 6.46 -20.90 22.05
C GLN A 111 5.50 -20.09 21.18
N ALA A 112 6.03 -19.15 20.38
CA ALA A 112 5.22 -18.37 19.46
C ALA A 112 4.61 -19.24 18.35
N ARG A 113 5.38 -20.20 17.82
CA ARG A 113 4.90 -21.16 16.80
C ARG A 113 3.74 -21.98 17.33
N ALA A 114 3.87 -22.55 18.53
CA ALA A 114 2.81 -23.29 19.20
C ALA A 114 1.56 -22.44 19.40
N PHE A 115 1.73 -21.17 19.81
CA PHE A 115 0.61 -20.24 19.93
C PHE A 115 -0.15 -20.08 18.60
N PHE A 116 0.55 -19.80 17.48
CA PHE A 116 -0.12 -19.64 16.19
C PHE A 116 -0.81 -20.93 15.72
N GLN A 117 -0.21 -22.09 15.92
CA GLN A 117 -0.82 -23.39 15.58
C GLN A 117 -2.08 -23.68 16.38
N THR A 118 -2.08 -23.31 17.67
CA THR A 118 -3.23 -23.51 18.56
C THR A 118 -4.40 -22.61 18.20
N TRP A 119 -4.14 -21.33 17.95
CA TRP A 119 -5.17 -20.32 17.83
C TRP A 119 -5.65 -20.06 16.39
N PHE A 120 -4.92 -20.52 15.38
CA PHE A 120 -5.22 -20.22 13.99
C PHE A 120 -5.32 -21.48 13.12
N GLN A 121 -6.07 -21.35 12.03
CA GLN A 121 -6.05 -22.23 10.88
C GLN A 121 -5.38 -21.49 9.71
N ALA A 122 -4.46 -22.16 9.03
CA ALA A 122 -3.82 -21.59 7.85
C ALA A 122 -4.67 -21.84 6.58
N TYR A 123 -4.71 -20.82 5.71
CA TYR A 123 -5.38 -20.88 4.42
C TYR A 123 -4.45 -20.32 3.34
N ARG A 124 -4.27 -21.08 2.26
CA ARG A 124 -3.61 -20.56 1.07
C ARG A 124 -4.53 -19.55 0.39
N ALA A 125 -4.06 -18.33 0.17
CA ALA A 125 -4.78 -17.29 -0.53
C ALA A 125 -4.53 -17.34 -2.03
N ALA A 126 -5.57 -17.06 -2.83
CA ALA A 126 -5.46 -16.93 -4.28
C ALA A 126 -6.38 -15.82 -4.79
N ASN A 127 -6.08 -15.29 -5.97
CA ASN A 127 -6.99 -14.48 -6.77
C ASN A 127 -7.69 -15.43 -7.75
N HIS A 128 -8.93 -15.84 -7.45
CA HIS A 128 -9.55 -17.01 -8.08
C HIS A 128 -8.66 -18.25 -7.90
N ASP A 129 -7.98 -18.69 -8.94
CA ASP A 129 -7.08 -19.86 -8.92
C ASP A 129 -5.59 -19.46 -8.89
N LYS A 130 -5.26 -18.16 -9.03
CA LYS A 130 -3.89 -17.69 -9.08
C LYS A 130 -3.36 -17.42 -7.68
N THR A 131 -2.47 -18.29 -7.21
CA THR A 131 -1.82 -18.16 -5.89
C THR A 131 -0.63 -17.21 -5.90
N ASP A 132 -0.04 -16.96 -7.09
CA ASP A 132 1.13 -16.13 -7.26
C ASP A 132 0.76 -14.63 -7.25
N GLY A 133 1.43 -13.87 -6.42
CA GLY A 133 1.23 -12.44 -6.24
C GLY A 133 2.50 -11.62 -6.35
N LEU A 134 2.35 -10.31 -6.19
CA LEU A 134 3.45 -9.36 -6.21
C LEU A 134 3.70 -8.79 -4.82
N PHE A 135 4.95 -8.85 -4.37
CA PHE A 135 5.40 -8.27 -3.12
C PHE A 135 6.46 -7.22 -3.38
N THR A 136 6.22 -6.01 -2.84
CA THR A 136 7.15 -4.89 -2.86
C THR A 136 7.58 -4.55 -1.44
N GLY A 137 8.48 -3.61 -1.28
CA GLY A 137 8.94 -3.16 0.02
C GLY A 137 8.75 -1.68 0.24
N TYR A 138 8.54 -1.30 1.49
CA TYR A 138 8.56 0.09 1.93
C TYR A 138 9.32 0.23 3.24
N PHE A 139 9.63 1.46 3.58
CA PHE A 139 10.43 1.80 4.76
C PHE A 139 10.03 3.16 5.31
N GLU A 140 10.45 3.47 6.52
CA GLU A 140 10.32 4.81 7.09
C GLU A 140 11.51 5.66 6.63
N ALA A 141 11.24 6.68 5.82
CA ALA A 141 12.27 7.61 5.36
C ALA A 141 12.88 8.39 6.53
N GLU A 142 14.18 8.63 6.50
CA GLU A 142 14.89 9.46 7.47
C GLU A 142 15.59 10.60 6.73
N LEU A 143 15.28 11.83 7.10
CA LEU A 143 15.74 13.04 6.46
C LEU A 143 16.39 13.97 7.50
N LYS A 144 17.41 14.73 7.07
CA LYS A 144 17.90 15.87 7.86
C LYS A 144 17.00 17.08 7.59
N GLY A 145 16.67 17.84 8.64
CA GLY A 145 15.78 18.98 8.45
C GLY A 145 15.73 19.93 9.65
N SER A 146 14.92 20.97 9.52
CA SER A 146 14.73 22.03 10.53
C SER A 146 13.24 22.40 10.65
N ARG A 147 12.88 23.00 11.78
CA ARG A 147 11.56 23.62 12.00
C ARG A 147 11.46 25.05 11.45
N THR A 148 12.59 25.65 11.17
CA THR A 148 12.70 27.01 10.66
C THR A 148 13.45 27.00 9.33
N PRO A 149 13.23 27.98 8.44
CA PRO A 149 13.99 28.13 7.20
C PRO A 149 15.50 28.16 7.47
N HIS A 150 16.27 27.42 6.68
CA HIS A 150 17.72 27.40 6.78
C HIS A 150 18.34 27.09 5.41
N PRO A 151 19.49 27.69 5.04
CA PRO A 151 20.14 27.43 3.74
C PRO A 151 20.40 25.94 3.45
N ASP A 152 20.76 25.15 4.47
CA ASP A 152 21.02 23.71 4.35
C ASP A 152 19.74 22.88 4.19
N TYR A 153 18.57 23.47 4.41
CA TYR A 153 17.27 22.80 4.35
C TYR A 153 16.31 23.55 3.44
N PRO A 154 16.57 23.59 2.11
CA PRO A 154 15.82 24.44 1.18
C PRO A 154 14.44 23.89 0.79
N THR A 155 14.12 22.64 1.12
CA THR A 155 12.91 21.97 0.65
C THR A 155 11.84 21.97 1.73
N ALA A 156 10.73 22.67 1.48
CA ALA A 156 9.61 22.75 2.42
C ALA A 156 8.74 21.47 2.40
N LEU A 157 8.31 21.05 3.58
CA LEU A 157 7.26 20.07 3.80
C LEU A 157 6.06 20.76 4.45
N TYR A 158 4.86 20.51 3.94
CA TYR A 158 3.66 21.21 4.40
C TYR A 158 2.76 20.34 5.26
N GLY A 159 2.15 20.97 6.26
CA GLY A 159 1.01 20.43 7.00
C GLY A 159 -0.26 20.43 6.17
N MET A 160 -1.38 19.99 6.79
CA MET A 160 -2.68 20.05 6.15
C MET A 160 -3.11 21.51 6.02
N PRO A 161 -3.31 22.04 4.79
CA PRO A 161 -3.70 23.42 4.62
C PRO A 161 -5.13 23.67 5.14
N THR A 162 -5.38 24.87 5.65
CA THR A 162 -6.68 25.23 6.23
C THR A 162 -7.78 25.38 5.19
N ASP A 163 -7.44 25.69 3.94
CA ASP A 163 -8.36 25.81 2.80
C ASP A 163 -8.61 24.49 2.07
N HIS A 164 -8.06 23.38 2.58
CA HIS A 164 -8.25 22.05 2.00
C HIS A 164 -9.68 21.54 2.25
N VAL A 165 -10.43 21.35 1.19
CA VAL A 165 -11.80 20.85 1.23
C VAL A 165 -11.86 19.41 0.72
N ARG A 166 -12.49 18.54 1.50
CA ARG A 166 -12.85 17.17 1.09
C ARG A 166 -14.36 17.07 0.98
N VAL A 167 -14.83 16.64 -0.17
CA VAL A 167 -16.25 16.38 -0.45
C VAL A 167 -16.42 14.88 -0.62
N ASP A 168 -17.18 14.25 0.25
CA ASP A 168 -17.62 12.87 0.11
C ASP A 168 -18.93 12.89 -0.70
N LEU A 169 -18.92 12.38 -1.94
CA LEU A 169 -20.07 12.53 -2.86
C LEU A 169 -21.31 11.79 -2.38
N ALA A 170 -21.16 10.78 -1.54
CA ALA A 170 -22.29 10.09 -0.93
C ALA A 170 -23.13 10.99 -0.03
N ASP A 171 -22.55 12.06 0.54
CA ASP A 171 -23.24 12.99 1.42
C ASP A 171 -24.22 13.90 0.65
N PHE A 172 -24.15 13.92 -0.70
CA PHE A 172 -24.99 14.72 -1.59
C PHE A 172 -26.07 13.88 -2.29
N SER A 173 -26.27 12.63 -1.86
CA SER A 173 -27.28 11.73 -2.42
C SER A 173 -28.40 11.50 -1.40
N ASP A 174 -29.65 11.79 -1.76
CA ASP A 174 -30.80 11.53 -0.92
C ASP A 174 -31.09 10.05 -0.70
N ARG A 175 -30.46 9.18 -1.50
CA ARG A 175 -30.56 7.71 -1.38
C ARG A 175 -29.16 7.09 -1.40
N PRO A 176 -28.95 5.97 -0.64
CA PRO A 176 -27.70 5.25 -0.68
C PRO A 176 -27.39 4.79 -2.11
N ASP A 177 -26.36 5.40 -2.73
CA ASP A 177 -25.88 5.02 -4.05
C ASP A 177 -24.51 4.33 -3.90
N PRO A 178 -24.41 3.00 -4.17
CA PRO A 178 -23.15 2.28 -4.10
C PRO A 178 -22.08 2.85 -5.04
N ALA A 179 -22.45 3.50 -6.16
CA ALA A 179 -21.53 4.11 -7.10
C ALA A 179 -20.85 5.37 -6.54
N LEU A 180 -21.50 6.07 -5.61
CA LEU A 180 -20.97 7.26 -4.94
C LEU A 180 -20.21 6.90 -3.66
N LYS A 181 -20.46 5.73 -3.08
CA LYS A 181 -19.76 5.24 -1.91
C LYS A 181 -18.26 5.23 -2.20
N PHE A 182 -17.47 5.91 -1.37
CA PHE A 182 -16.03 6.08 -1.51
C PHE A 182 -15.56 7.01 -2.64
N ARG A 183 -16.44 7.68 -3.37
CA ARG A 183 -16.04 8.74 -4.30
C ARG A 183 -15.84 10.04 -3.54
N ARG A 184 -14.60 10.54 -3.60
CA ARG A 184 -14.18 11.77 -2.90
C ARG A 184 -13.58 12.75 -3.88
N ILE A 185 -13.96 14.00 -3.74
CA ILE A 185 -13.34 15.13 -4.43
C ILE A 185 -12.52 15.90 -3.38
N ILE A 186 -11.29 16.25 -3.76
CA ILE A 186 -10.40 17.08 -2.95
C ILE A 186 -10.09 18.33 -3.74
N GLY A 187 -10.24 19.47 -3.09
CA GLY A 187 -10.00 20.77 -3.72
C GLY A 187 -9.86 21.88 -2.69
N ARG A 188 -10.01 23.10 -3.17
CA ARG A 188 -10.10 24.33 -2.38
C ARG A 188 -11.23 25.19 -2.90
N VAL A 189 -11.78 26.03 -2.06
CA VAL A 189 -12.77 27.01 -2.49
C VAL A 189 -12.05 28.27 -3.00
N ASP A 190 -12.37 28.67 -4.21
CA ASP A 190 -11.85 29.89 -4.81
C ASP A 190 -13.02 30.67 -5.44
N LYS A 191 -13.29 31.89 -4.91
CA LYS A 191 -14.39 32.75 -5.34
C LYS A 191 -15.74 32.02 -5.38
N GLY A 192 -16.05 31.26 -4.31
CA GLY A 192 -17.29 30.49 -4.17
C GLY A 192 -17.38 29.21 -5.03
N LYS A 193 -16.30 28.82 -5.72
CA LYS A 193 -16.26 27.61 -6.53
C LYS A 193 -15.26 26.62 -5.98
N LEU A 194 -15.66 25.34 -5.90
CA LEU A 194 -14.72 24.25 -5.61
C LEU A 194 -13.82 24.02 -6.84
N LYS A 195 -12.52 24.18 -6.66
CA LYS A 195 -11.49 23.94 -7.67
C LYS A 195 -10.55 22.81 -7.22
N PRO A 196 -9.89 22.09 -8.14
CA PRO A 196 -8.81 21.17 -7.76
C PRO A 196 -7.77 21.88 -6.89
N TYR A 197 -7.23 21.14 -5.92
CA TYR A 197 -6.13 21.68 -5.11
C TYR A 197 -4.89 21.91 -5.96
N PHE A 198 -3.96 22.72 -5.48
CA PHE A 198 -2.66 22.94 -6.14
C PHE A 198 -1.96 21.61 -6.40
N ASP A 199 -1.37 21.46 -7.56
CA ASP A 199 -0.51 20.32 -7.85
C ASP A 199 0.90 20.50 -7.26
N ARG A 200 1.73 19.46 -7.33
CA ARG A 200 3.11 19.51 -6.81
C ARG A 200 3.90 20.68 -7.37
N ALA A 201 3.82 20.92 -8.67
CA ALA A 201 4.62 22.00 -9.30
C ALA A 201 4.26 23.37 -8.73
N ALA A 202 2.98 23.64 -8.51
CA ALA A 202 2.51 24.90 -7.90
C ALA A 202 2.91 24.99 -6.43
N ILE A 203 2.83 23.89 -5.66
CA ILE A 203 3.24 23.84 -4.25
C ILE A 203 4.75 24.06 -4.13
N ASP A 204 5.55 23.36 -4.93
CA ASP A 204 7.00 23.49 -4.96
C ASP A 204 7.45 24.88 -5.48
N ALA A 205 6.55 25.62 -6.17
CA ALA A 205 6.75 27.00 -6.58
C ALA A 205 6.27 28.03 -5.52
N GLY A 206 5.85 27.59 -4.32
CA GLY A 206 5.49 28.46 -3.20
C GLY A 206 4.01 28.77 -3.04
N ALA A 207 3.08 28.02 -3.69
CA ALA A 207 1.64 28.24 -3.52
C ALA A 207 1.16 28.13 -2.05
N LEU A 208 1.96 27.55 -1.17
CA LEU A 208 1.68 27.39 0.27
C LEU A 208 2.71 28.08 1.16
N ALA A 209 3.46 29.06 0.63
CA ALA A 209 4.45 29.79 1.41
C ALA A 209 3.84 30.37 2.70
N GLY A 210 4.55 30.22 3.82
CA GLY A 210 4.10 30.61 5.15
C GLY A 210 3.29 29.53 5.90
N GLN A 211 3.07 28.35 5.31
CA GLN A 211 2.36 27.22 5.90
C GLN A 211 3.25 25.97 6.07
N GLU A 212 4.57 26.16 6.04
CA GLU A 212 5.54 25.09 6.13
C GLU A 212 5.52 24.43 7.52
N LEU A 213 5.59 23.10 7.53
CA LEU A 213 5.69 22.31 8.76
C LEU A 213 7.14 22.03 9.15
N PHE A 214 7.97 21.71 8.14
CA PHE A 214 9.41 21.48 8.25
C PHE A 214 10.11 21.90 6.96
N TRP A 215 11.42 22.06 7.04
CA TRP A 215 12.33 22.19 5.90
C TRP A 215 13.32 21.02 5.92
N VAL A 216 13.64 20.43 4.77
CA VAL A 216 14.56 19.31 4.66
C VAL A 216 15.64 19.55 3.62
N SER A 217 16.76 18.83 3.74
CA SER A 217 17.98 19.12 2.95
C SER A 217 17.83 18.72 1.46
N ASP A 218 17.12 17.65 1.16
CA ASP A 218 17.14 17.03 -0.17
C ASP A 218 15.72 16.90 -0.74
N PRO A 219 15.45 17.48 -1.95
CA PRO A 219 14.14 17.39 -2.59
C PRO A 219 13.77 15.96 -3.04
N ILE A 220 14.77 15.10 -3.30
CA ILE A 220 14.52 13.70 -3.69
C ILE A 220 14.08 12.92 -2.45
N ASP A 221 14.75 13.12 -1.32
CA ASP A 221 14.34 12.48 -0.05
C ASP A 221 12.97 12.98 0.40
N ALA A 222 12.66 14.28 0.22
CA ALA A 222 11.31 14.81 0.40
C ALA A 222 10.29 14.10 -0.51
N PHE A 223 10.63 13.90 -1.78
CA PHE A 223 9.78 13.17 -2.71
C PHE A 223 9.57 11.71 -2.29
N ILE A 224 10.63 11.04 -1.85
CA ILE A 224 10.55 9.67 -1.30
C ILE A 224 9.62 9.66 -0.07
N LEU A 225 9.76 10.63 0.84
CA LEU A 225 8.88 10.78 2.00
C LEU A 225 7.40 10.93 1.58
N HIS A 226 7.11 11.69 0.52
CA HIS A 226 5.75 11.77 -0.03
C HIS A 226 5.23 10.43 -0.57
N VAL A 227 6.09 9.60 -1.12
CA VAL A 227 5.71 8.26 -1.61
C VAL A 227 5.48 7.30 -0.42
N GLN A 228 6.35 7.36 0.60
CA GLN A 228 6.27 6.51 1.80
C GLN A 228 5.10 6.94 2.72
N GLY A 229 4.79 8.24 2.78
CA GLY A 229 3.69 8.79 3.58
C GLY A 229 4.02 8.99 5.06
N SER A 230 5.17 8.55 5.52
CA SER A 230 5.68 8.77 6.89
C SER A 230 7.19 8.76 6.92
N GLY A 231 7.79 9.40 7.93
CA GLY A 231 9.24 9.44 8.07
C GLY A 231 9.69 10.13 9.34
N ARG A 232 11.00 10.19 9.47
CA ARG A 232 11.76 10.82 10.57
C ARG A 232 12.49 12.02 10.02
N ILE A 233 12.46 13.13 10.77
CA ILE A 233 13.25 14.32 10.49
C ILE A 233 14.24 14.48 11.65
N VAL A 234 15.51 14.30 11.35
CA VAL A 234 16.62 14.54 12.30
C VAL A 234 16.89 16.02 12.30
N LEU A 235 16.64 16.65 13.43
CA LEU A 235 16.81 18.08 13.64
C LEU A 235 18.28 18.43 13.98
N PRO A 236 18.71 19.69 13.86
CA PRO A 236 20.10 20.09 14.12
C PRO A 236 20.60 19.81 15.55
N ASP A 237 19.68 19.77 16.52
CA ASP A 237 19.95 19.41 17.92
C ASP A 237 20.01 17.89 18.17
N GLY A 238 19.90 17.07 17.12
CA GLY A 238 19.88 15.61 17.20
C GLY A 238 18.53 15.02 17.59
N LEU A 239 17.52 15.82 17.91
CA LEU A 239 16.17 15.32 18.17
C LEU A 239 15.52 14.82 16.88
N VAL A 240 14.68 13.81 17.01
CA VAL A 240 13.93 13.25 15.90
C VAL A 240 12.47 13.65 15.99
N ALA A 241 12.02 14.44 15.02
CA ALA A 241 10.60 14.68 14.77
C ALA A 241 10.04 13.59 13.85
N ARG A 242 8.89 13.04 14.19
CA ARG A 242 8.20 12.04 13.34
C ARG A 242 7.06 12.69 12.62
N VAL A 243 7.01 12.47 11.32
CA VAL A 243 5.92 12.93 10.47
C VAL A 243 5.14 11.76 9.90
N GLY A 244 3.84 11.94 9.76
CA GLY A 244 2.96 10.94 9.19
C GLY A 244 1.90 11.58 8.30
N PHE A 245 1.29 10.78 7.45
CA PHE A 245 0.24 11.18 6.54
C PHE A 245 -0.88 11.95 7.26
N ALA A 246 -1.20 13.14 6.77
CA ALA A 246 -2.36 13.93 7.17
C ALA A 246 -3.44 13.98 6.07
N GLY A 247 -3.00 14.11 4.81
CA GLY A 247 -3.88 14.17 3.66
C GLY A 247 -3.10 14.28 2.35
N HIS A 248 -3.81 14.56 1.28
CA HIS A 248 -3.21 14.76 -0.05
C HIS A 248 -4.00 15.77 -0.88
N ASN A 249 -3.39 16.30 -1.92
CA ASN A 249 -3.98 17.33 -2.78
C ASN A 249 -5.00 16.82 -3.82
N GLY A 250 -5.44 15.58 -3.76
CA GLY A 250 -6.45 15.01 -4.67
C GLY A 250 -5.94 14.50 -6.02
N HIS A 251 -4.75 14.91 -6.45
CA HIS A 251 -4.20 14.46 -7.73
C HIS A 251 -3.80 12.98 -7.70
N ALA A 252 -3.90 12.33 -8.87
CA ALA A 252 -3.47 10.94 -9.04
C ALA A 252 -1.94 10.83 -8.97
N TYR A 253 -1.46 9.73 -8.41
CA TYR A 253 -0.03 9.40 -8.41
C TYR A 253 0.45 9.03 -9.81
N ARG A 254 1.61 9.56 -10.20
CA ARG A 254 2.34 9.17 -11.40
C ARG A 254 3.76 8.77 -11.03
N SER A 255 4.15 7.56 -11.43
CA SER A 255 5.50 7.05 -11.16
C SER A 255 6.54 7.76 -12.02
N ILE A 256 7.49 8.44 -11.39
CA ILE A 256 8.62 9.07 -12.08
C ILE A 256 9.55 8.02 -12.70
N GLY A 257 9.77 6.88 -12.05
CA GLY A 257 10.56 5.78 -12.60
C GLY A 257 9.93 5.20 -13.87
N ARG A 258 8.59 5.02 -13.91
CA ARG A 258 7.91 4.62 -15.15
C ARG A 258 8.05 5.68 -16.25
N THR A 259 8.03 6.96 -15.87
CA THR A 259 8.23 8.06 -16.83
C THR A 259 9.61 8.00 -17.46
N LEU A 260 10.67 7.76 -16.66
CA LEU A 260 12.04 7.60 -17.17
C LEU A 260 12.15 6.39 -18.11
N ILE A 261 11.51 5.26 -17.79
CA ILE A 261 11.48 4.09 -18.68
C ILE A 261 10.76 4.43 -20.00
N VAL A 262 9.61 5.08 -19.96
CA VAL A 262 8.84 5.43 -21.16
C VAL A 262 9.59 6.43 -22.06
N ARG A 263 10.38 7.32 -21.47
CA ARG A 263 11.25 8.26 -22.21
C ARG A 263 12.51 7.58 -22.78
N GLY A 264 12.85 6.35 -22.34
CA GLY A 264 14.09 5.68 -22.72
C GLY A 264 15.31 6.08 -21.88
N ASP A 265 15.11 6.91 -20.84
CA ASP A 265 16.17 7.35 -19.92
C ASP A 265 16.68 6.21 -19.02
N LEU A 266 15.80 5.27 -18.67
CA LEU A 266 16.12 4.04 -17.92
C LEU A 266 15.54 2.82 -18.61
N LYS A 267 16.22 1.67 -18.49
CA LYS A 267 15.73 0.40 -19.03
C LYS A 267 14.63 -0.21 -18.15
N PRO A 268 13.70 -1.01 -18.70
CA PRO A 268 12.76 -1.79 -17.90
C PRO A 268 13.48 -2.61 -16.84
N GLY A 269 13.03 -2.51 -15.57
CA GLY A 269 13.66 -3.16 -14.42
C GLY A 269 14.74 -2.33 -13.72
N GLN A 270 15.19 -1.22 -14.30
CA GLN A 270 16.20 -0.31 -13.75
C GLN A 270 15.56 1.02 -13.29
N ALA A 271 14.50 0.97 -12.52
CA ALA A 271 13.85 2.15 -11.94
C ALA A 271 13.64 1.99 -10.43
N SER A 272 14.63 1.43 -9.74
CA SER A 272 14.72 1.46 -8.27
C SER A 272 15.03 2.88 -7.80
N TRP A 273 14.83 3.17 -6.51
CA TRP A 273 15.20 4.48 -5.96
C TRP A 273 16.68 4.85 -6.16
N PRO A 274 17.65 3.94 -5.98
CA PRO A 274 19.04 4.21 -6.35
C PRO A 274 19.22 4.58 -7.83
N ASP A 275 18.56 3.88 -8.76
CA ASP A 275 18.67 4.17 -10.20
C ASP A 275 18.09 5.55 -10.55
N ILE A 276 16.93 5.89 -9.95
CA ILE A 276 16.28 7.19 -10.16
C ILE A 276 17.16 8.30 -9.59
N ARG A 277 17.76 8.11 -8.41
CA ARG A 277 18.67 9.08 -7.81
C ARG A 277 19.90 9.30 -8.67
N ALA A 278 20.56 8.23 -9.12
CA ALA A 278 21.72 8.34 -10.01
C ALA A 278 21.37 9.13 -11.29
N TRP A 279 20.20 8.84 -11.91
CA TRP A 279 19.75 9.61 -13.07
C TRP A 279 19.54 11.09 -12.75
N ILE A 280 19.00 11.44 -11.58
CA ILE A 280 18.80 12.84 -11.16
C ILE A 280 20.15 13.53 -10.89
N ASP A 281 21.09 12.85 -10.26
CA ASP A 281 22.43 13.35 -9.98
C ASP A 281 23.19 13.66 -11.29
N ASP A 282 22.97 12.82 -12.33
CA ASP A 282 23.51 13.03 -13.67
C ASP A 282 22.75 14.10 -14.48
N ASN A 283 21.52 14.47 -14.09
CA ASN A 283 20.65 15.42 -14.81
C ASN A 283 19.98 16.44 -13.85
N PRO A 284 20.77 17.24 -13.08
CA PRO A 284 20.22 18.10 -12.03
C PRO A 284 19.27 19.18 -12.57
N ASP A 285 19.48 19.67 -13.77
CA ASP A 285 18.62 20.61 -14.49
C ASP A 285 17.21 20.06 -14.80
N LYS A 286 17.09 18.74 -14.94
CA LYS A 286 15.83 18.05 -15.24
C LYS A 286 15.12 17.53 -13.98
N ALA A 287 15.77 17.56 -12.83
CA ALA A 287 15.26 16.99 -11.57
C ALA A 287 13.87 17.56 -11.21
N ARG A 288 13.73 18.89 -11.16
CA ARG A 288 12.46 19.55 -10.82
C ARG A 288 11.33 19.17 -11.77
N ALA A 289 11.60 19.14 -13.06
CA ALA A 289 10.62 18.76 -14.06
C ALA A 289 10.21 17.29 -13.95
N LEU A 290 11.14 16.39 -13.60
CA LEU A 290 10.86 14.99 -13.35
C LEU A 290 9.97 14.79 -12.12
N LEU A 291 10.31 15.41 -10.99
CA LEU A 291 9.52 15.31 -9.76
C LEU A 291 8.10 15.86 -9.94
N ALA A 292 7.93 16.93 -10.73
CA ALA A 292 6.65 17.56 -11.04
C ALA A 292 5.72 16.68 -11.91
N VAL A 293 6.24 15.65 -12.59
CA VAL A 293 5.39 14.65 -13.29
C VAL A 293 4.40 14.00 -12.34
N ASN A 294 4.81 13.76 -11.09
CA ASN A 294 3.90 13.32 -10.07
C ASN A 294 3.17 14.51 -9.45
N ARG A 295 2.00 14.84 -9.99
CA ARG A 295 1.17 15.96 -9.51
C ARG A 295 0.66 15.77 -8.08
N ARG A 296 0.69 14.52 -7.54
CA ARG A 296 0.23 14.22 -6.19
C ARG A 296 1.20 14.78 -5.16
N TYR A 297 0.67 15.50 -4.15
CA TYR A 297 1.38 15.99 -2.98
C TYR A 297 0.75 15.42 -1.71
N ILE A 298 1.57 15.01 -0.76
CA ILE A 298 1.15 14.50 0.54
C ILE A 298 1.38 15.59 1.59
N PHE A 299 0.36 15.88 2.38
CA PHE A 299 0.46 16.73 3.55
C PHE A 299 0.75 15.88 4.78
N PHE A 300 1.58 16.42 5.66
CA PHE A 300 2.06 15.72 6.84
C PHE A 300 1.49 16.31 8.11
N ARG A 301 1.55 15.55 9.17
CA ARG A 301 1.38 16.03 10.54
C ARG A 301 2.52 15.50 11.40
N GLU A 302 2.97 16.30 12.32
CA GLU A 302 3.88 15.81 13.35
C GLU A 302 3.17 14.79 14.23
N ARG A 303 3.84 13.72 14.56
CA ARG A 303 3.34 12.69 15.44
C ARG A 303 3.88 12.91 16.84
N PRO A 304 3.06 12.75 17.90
CA PRO A 304 3.55 12.74 19.26
C PRO A 304 4.67 11.70 19.43
N LYS A 305 5.63 11.96 20.29
CA LYS A 305 6.61 10.95 20.68
C LYS A 305 5.86 9.74 21.23
N GLY A 306 6.04 8.57 20.60
CA GLY A 306 5.43 7.33 21.07
C GLY A 306 6.04 6.86 22.39
N LYS A 307 5.33 6.01 23.11
CA LYS A 307 5.82 5.42 24.37
C LYS A 307 6.96 4.40 24.13
N GLY A 308 7.13 3.91 22.90
CA GLY A 308 8.12 2.90 22.50
C GLY A 308 9.52 3.43 22.16
N GLY A 309 9.77 4.72 22.35
CA GLY A 309 11.10 5.31 22.10
C GLY A 309 11.48 5.45 20.63
N ALA A 310 12.80 5.51 20.35
CA ALA A 310 13.34 5.76 19.00
C ALA A 310 13.08 4.59 18.03
N ASP A 311 12.96 3.37 18.53
CA ASP A 311 12.80 2.15 17.70
C ASP A 311 11.34 1.81 17.37
N GLU A 312 10.38 2.60 17.85
CA GLU A 312 8.99 2.46 17.46
C GLU A 312 8.82 2.85 16.00
N GLY A 313 8.23 1.97 15.16
CA GLY A 313 7.95 2.26 13.76
C GLY A 313 6.85 3.30 13.57
N PRO A 314 6.62 3.72 12.32
CA PRO A 314 5.50 4.61 12.01
C PRO A 314 4.17 3.93 12.28
N TYR A 315 3.10 4.71 12.48
CA TYR A 315 1.76 4.15 12.66
C TYR A 315 1.16 3.76 11.31
N GLY A 316 0.85 2.47 11.15
CA GLY A 316 0.17 1.95 9.98
C GLY A 316 -1.33 2.28 9.94
N ALA A 317 -2.01 1.83 8.89
CA ALA A 317 -3.45 2.05 8.68
C ALA A 317 -4.33 1.44 9.79
N GLN A 318 -3.84 0.43 10.51
CA GLN A 318 -4.49 -0.12 11.70
C GLN A 318 -4.43 0.84 12.91
N GLY A 319 -3.58 1.86 12.86
CA GLY A 319 -3.35 2.80 13.95
C GLY A 319 -2.49 2.22 15.08
N VAL A 320 -1.62 1.28 14.77
CA VAL A 320 -0.60 0.72 15.65
C VAL A 320 0.79 0.96 15.08
N PRO A 321 1.85 1.01 15.90
CA PRO A 321 3.22 1.11 15.41
C PRO A 321 3.59 -0.13 14.60
N LEU A 322 4.18 0.10 13.42
CA LEU A 322 4.68 -0.97 12.58
C LEU A 322 5.94 -1.61 13.19
N THR A 323 6.09 -2.89 12.96
CA THR A 323 7.25 -3.66 13.40
C THR A 323 8.09 -4.01 12.18
N PRO A 324 9.39 -3.61 12.14
CA PRO A 324 10.29 -3.95 11.04
C PRO A 324 10.26 -5.47 10.75
N GLU A 325 10.20 -5.83 9.49
CA GLU A 325 10.16 -7.21 8.98
C GLU A 325 8.99 -8.08 9.52
N ARG A 326 7.99 -7.45 10.17
CA ARG A 326 6.80 -8.13 10.73
C ARG A 326 5.48 -7.48 10.37
N SER A 327 5.49 -6.27 9.82
CA SER A 327 4.28 -5.60 9.35
C SER A 327 4.17 -5.64 7.83
N LEU A 328 2.96 -5.89 7.34
CA LEU A 328 2.64 -5.97 5.92
C LEU A 328 1.52 -4.98 5.59
N ALA A 329 1.69 -4.20 4.52
CA ALA A 329 0.59 -3.45 3.94
C ALA A 329 -0.16 -4.34 2.95
N VAL A 330 -1.51 -4.30 3.02
CA VAL A 330 -2.41 -5.18 2.25
C VAL A 330 -3.56 -4.40 1.63
N ASP A 331 -4.26 -5.03 0.70
CA ASP A 331 -5.53 -4.50 0.20
C ASP A 331 -6.67 -4.83 1.19
N ARG A 332 -7.14 -3.80 1.87
CA ARG A 332 -8.20 -3.91 2.90
C ARG A 332 -9.56 -4.37 2.36
N ARG A 333 -9.75 -4.39 1.05
CA ARG A 333 -10.96 -4.96 0.45
C ARG A 333 -11.01 -6.48 0.63
N PHE A 334 -9.83 -7.12 0.71
CA PHE A 334 -9.66 -8.58 0.78
C PHE A 334 -9.13 -9.06 2.11
N ILE A 335 -8.20 -8.33 2.74
CA ILE A 335 -7.47 -8.77 3.92
C ILE A 335 -7.82 -7.88 5.11
N PRO A 336 -8.29 -8.45 6.24
CA PRO A 336 -8.55 -7.67 7.45
C PRO A 336 -7.25 -7.21 8.10
N LEU A 337 -7.23 -5.98 8.61
CA LEU A 337 -6.11 -5.51 9.42
C LEU A 337 -6.06 -6.31 10.73
N GLY A 338 -4.84 -6.66 11.16
CA GLY A 338 -4.56 -7.54 12.29
C GLY A 338 -4.39 -9.01 11.91
N ALA A 339 -4.71 -9.42 10.68
CA ALA A 339 -4.54 -10.79 10.23
C ALA A 339 -3.05 -11.20 10.18
N PRO A 340 -2.65 -12.32 10.79
CA PRO A 340 -1.33 -12.90 10.57
C PRO A 340 -1.27 -13.56 9.19
N ILE A 341 -0.12 -13.38 8.51
CA ILE A 341 0.12 -13.85 7.16
C ILE A 341 1.49 -14.52 7.10
N TRP A 342 1.55 -15.80 6.75
CA TRP A 342 2.80 -16.44 6.39
C TRP A 342 3.12 -16.10 4.94
N LEU A 343 4.16 -15.31 4.74
CA LEU A 343 4.65 -14.89 3.43
C LEU A 343 5.78 -15.84 2.99
N ASP A 344 5.69 -16.38 1.76
CA ASP A 344 6.74 -17.12 1.08
C ASP A 344 7.07 -16.43 -0.25
N THR A 345 8.21 -15.77 -0.28
CA THR A 345 8.72 -14.99 -1.42
C THR A 345 10.24 -15.06 -1.47
N THR A 346 10.90 -14.14 -2.16
CA THR A 346 12.37 -14.08 -2.24
C THR A 346 12.92 -12.78 -1.66
N TRP A 347 14.15 -12.83 -1.16
CA TRP A 347 14.90 -11.64 -0.81
C TRP A 347 15.03 -10.72 -2.04
N PRO A 348 15.00 -9.39 -1.84
CA PRO A 348 15.08 -8.44 -2.93
C PRO A 348 16.24 -8.68 -3.87
N ALA A 349 15.95 -8.70 -5.19
CA ALA A 349 16.93 -8.92 -6.26
C ALA A 349 17.76 -10.24 -6.13
N THR A 350 17.18 -11.27 -5.50
CA THR A 350 17.79 -12.60 -5.38
C THR A 350 16.71 -13.69 -5.51
N ASP A 351 17.16 -14.95 -5.67
CA ASP A 351 16.29 -16.14 -5.62
C ASP A 351 16.26 -16.81 -4.24
N LYS A 352 16.94 -16.20 -3.23
CA LYS A 352 16.99 -16.77 -1.87
C LYS A 352 15.60 -16.64 -1.22
N PRO A 353 15.06 -17.72 -0.63
CA PRO A 353 13.74 -17.67 0.01
C PRO A 353 13.68 -16.64 1.16
N LEU A 354 12.66 -15.81 1.14
CA LEU A 354 12.26 -14.93 2.23
C LEU A 354 10.91 -15.44 2.77
N ARG A 355 10.95 -16.10 3.92
CA ARG A 355 9.78 -16.65 4.59
C ARG A 355 9.60 -15.98 5.94
N ARG A 356 8.45 -15.33 6.14
CA ARG A 356 8.18 -14.53 7.34
C ARG A 356 6.71 -14.62 7.74
N LEU A 357 6.49 -14.77 9.03
CA LEU A 357 5.18 -14.48 9.59
C LEU A 357 5.06 -12.97 9.80
N MET A 358 4.09 -12.38 9.14
CA MET A 358 3.80 -10.96 9.10
C MET A 358 2.44 -10.69 9.71
N ILE A 359 2.18 -9.46 10.14
CA ILE A 359 0.83 -9.01 10.54
C ILE A 359 0.38 -7.92 9.57
N ALA A 360 -0.85 -8.03 9.07
CA ALA A 360 -1.46 -7.03 8.21
C ALA A 360 -1.81 -5.77 9.02
N GLN A 361 -0.92 -4.79 9.10
CA GLN A 361 -1.07 -3.61 9.94
C GLN A 361 -1.16 -2.31 9.16
N ASP A 362 -0.96 -2.38 7.84
CA ASP A 362 -0.93 -1.19 7.00
C ASP A 362 -1.68 -1.40 5.67
N SER A 363 -1.83 -0.33 4.91
CA SER A 363 -2.42 -0.34 3.57
C SER A 363 -1.87 0.81 2.75
N GLY A 364 -1.85 0.64 1.43
CA GLY A 364 -1.40 1.68 0.51
C GLY A 364 -2.30 1.80 -0.72
N SER A 365 -2.37 2.98 -1.33
CA SER A 365 -3.19 3.20 -2.53
C SER A 365 -2.76 2.36 -3.73
N ALA A 366 -1.49 1.97 -3.79
CA ALA A 366 -0.91 1.11 -4.83
C ALA A 366 -0.99 -0.39 -4.49
N ILE A 367 -1.42 -0.75 -3.27
CA ILE A 367 -1.53 -2.13 -2.83
C ILE A 367 -2.93 -2.63 -3.17
N ARG A 368 -3.07 -3.28 -4.31
CA ARG A 368 -4.35 -3.72 -4.88
C ARG A 368 -4.30 -5.19 -5.26
N GLY A 369 -5.36 -5.91 -4.88
CA GLY A 369 -5.57 -7.33 -5.18
C GLY A 369 -5.45 -8.25 -3.97
N PRO A 370 -6.03 -9.48 -4.07
CA PRO A 370 -6.11 -10.43 -2.95
C PRO A 370 -4.77 -11.06 -2.57
N VAL A 371 -3.82 -11.21 -3.52
CA VAL A 371 -2.46 -11.72 -3.25
C VAL A 371 -1.45 -10.62 -3.58
N ARG A 372 -1.44 -9.58 -2.73
CA ARG A 372 -0.60 -8.39 -2.87
C ARG A 372 -0.16 -7.92 -1.48
N GLY A 373 1.13 -7.72 -1.29
CA GLY A 373 1.66 -7.20 -0.04
C GLY A 373 2.80 -6.21 -0.26
N ASP A 374 2.97 -5.28 0.70
CA ASP A 374 4.11 -4.38 0.77
C ASP A 374 4.82 -4.58 2.11
N PHE A 375 6.07 -5.00 2.05
CA PHE A 375 6.84 -5.49 3.19
C PHE A 375 7.51 -4.31 3.90
N PHE A 376 7.26 -4.12 5.19
CA PHE A 376 7.87 -3.07 5.99
C PHE A 376 9.28 -3.47 6.43
N TRP A 377 10.30 -2.86 5.85
CA TRP A 377 11.72 -3.14 6.15
C TRP A 377 12.26 -2.41 7.39
N GLY A 378 11.51 -1.47 7.97
CA GLY A 378 11.98 -0.63 9.06
C GLY A 378 12.41 0.75 8.57
N TYR A 379 13.54 1.26 9.05
CA TYR A 379 14.03 2.61 8.74
C TYR A 379 15.53 2.62 8.42
N GLY A 380 15.99 3.75 7.87
CA GLY A 380 17.40 4.01 7.58
C GLY A 380 17.91 3.34 6.30
N ALA A 381 19.22 3.43 6.06
CA ALA A 381 19.84 3.05 4.79
C ALA A 381 19.69 1.56 4.43
N LYS A 382 19.75 0.66 5.43
CA LYS A 382 19.56 -0.79 5.20
C LYS A 382 18.15 -1.09 4.73
N ALA A 383 17.15 -0.47 5.35
CA ALA A 383 15.74 -0.64 4.99
C ALA A 383 15.46 -0.07 3.59
N LEU A 384 16.01 1.11 3.26
CA LEU A 384 15.93 1.70 1.92
C LEU A 384 16.53 0.76 0.87
N ALA A 385 17.71 0.18 1.11
CA ALA A 385 18.39 -0.71 0.17
C ALA A 385 17.56 -1.96 -0.15
N GLN A 386 16.85 -2.52 0.82
CA GLN A 386 15.97 -3.67 0.63
C GLN A 386 14.65 -3.27 -0.01
N ALA A 387 13.97 -2.27 0.55
CA ALA A 387 12.67 -1.80 0.08
C ALA A 387 12.73 -1.32 -1.38
N GLY A 388 13.77 -0.55 -1.73
CA GLY A 388 13.93 0.00 -3.07
C GLY A 388 14.12 -1.03 -4.17
N ARG A 389 14.57 -2.24 -3.83
CA ARG A 389 14.81 -3.34 -4.77
C ARG A 389 13.73 -4.42 -4.72
N MET A 390 12.84 -4.42 -3.72
CA MET A 390 11.86 -5.48 -3.55
C MET A 390 10.75 -5.39 -4.59
N LYS A 391 10.77 -6.32 -5.53
CA LYS A 391 9.73 -6.57 -6.53
C LYS A 391 9.68 -8.07 -6.79
N SER A 392 9.31 -8.83 -5.78
CA SER A 392 9.39 -10.28 -5.76
C SER A 392 8.03 -10.91 -6.02
N ARG A 393 8.02 -12.04 -6.72
CA ARG A 393 6.86 -12.92 -6.79
C ARG A 393 6.80 -13.82 -5.57
N GLY A 394 5.61 -14.32 -5.26
CA GLY A 394 5.45 -15.23 -4.14
C GLY A 394 4.00 -15.54 -3.83
N VAL A 395 3.81 -16.29 -2.78
CA VAL A 395 2.50 -16.69 -2.27
C VAL A 395 2.39 -16.29 -0.81
N TYR A 396 1.17 -16.17 -0.32
CA TYR A 396 0.98 -16.06 1.11
C TYR A 396 -0.18 -16.90 1.64
N TYR A 397 -0.12 -17.17 2.93
CA TYR A 397 -1.10 -17.95 3.65
C TYR A 397 -1.65 -17.09 4.79
N ILE A 398 -2.97 -16.94 4.83
CA ILE A 398 -3.64 -16.15 5.86
C ILE A 398 -3.94 -17.07 7.04
N LEU A 399 -3.57 -16.64 8.23
CA LEU A 399 -3.92 -17.36 9.44
C LEU A 399 -5.21 -16.78 10.01
N ILE A 400 -6.28 -17.58 10.01
CA ILE A 400 -7.61 -17.18 10.45
C ILE A 400 -7.84 -17.73 11.86
N PRO A 401 -8.26 -16.89 12.81
CA PRO A 401 -8.54 -17.38 14.17
C PRO A 401 -9.57 -18.50 14.17
N ARG A 402 -9.30 -19.57 14.93
CA ARG A 402 -10.26 -20.64 15.17
C ARG A 402 -11.37 -20.17 16.09
N ALA A 403 -12.58 -20.71 15.94
CA ALA A 403 -13.68 -20.45 16.87
C ALA A 403 -13.34 -20.94 18.29
N GLN A 404 -12.59 -22.05 18.39
CA GLN A 404 -12.01 -22.58 19.64
C GLN A 404 -10.54 -22.94 19.38
N PRO A 405 -9.66 -22.75 20.38
CA PRO A 405 -8.27 -23.16 20.25
C PRO A 405 -8.18 -24.69 20.09
N ARG A 406 -7.20 -25.16 19.32
CA ARG A 406 -6.92 -26.60 19.17
C ARG A 406 -6.48 -27.18 20.51
N ALA A 407 -6.94 -28.37 20.88
CA ALA A 407 -6.50 -29.02 22.07
C ALA A 407 -4.99 -29.30 22.06
N THR A 408 -4.31 -29.06 23.21
CA THR A 408 -2.89 -29.37 23.38
C THR A 408 -2.70 -30.90 23.34
N GLY A 409 -2.07 -31.40 22.27
CA GLY A 409 -1.83 -32.86 22.10
C GLY A 409 -2.19 -33.39 20.70
N GLU A 410 -2.97 -32.69 19.90
CA GLU A 410 -3.20 -33.07 18.50
C GLU A 410 -2.03 -32.58 17.62
N THR A 411 -1.19 -33.52 17.18
CA THR A 411 -0.11 -33.25 16.22
C THR A 411 -0.69 -32.92 14.85
N SER A 412 -0.26 -31.80 14.28
CA SER A 412 -0.51 -31.41 12.87
C SER A 412 0.48 -32.08 11.93
#